data_73a085928705c34e612244845a90d0c3
#
_entry.id   73a085928705c34e612244845a90d0c3
#
_cell.length_a   1.000
_cell.length_b   1.000
_cell.length_c   1.000
_cell.angle_alpha   90.00
_cell.angle_beta   90.00
_cell.angle_gamma   90.00
#
_symmetry.space_group_name_H-M   'P 1'
#
loop_
_entity.id
_entity.type
_entity.pdbx_description
1 polymer ?
#
loop_
_entity_poly.entity_id
_entity_poly.type
_entity_poly.pdbx_seq_one_letter_code
_entity_poly.pdbx_strand_id
1 'polypeptide(L)'
;RSTLFPYTTLFRSGSARHVFAAGSVVDTTIQTHDILAQSRVCAHNLLHKNSMKADIQPRLLVAFTQPEIAQVGVGEEASERQDLRISIAPLTLTARSNITDQRTGFVKIITDKKDTIIGASIVAPNASDMIAELALAIRYKLTGKQLMETPHCFTSWSEAVRIAAGKLL
;
A
#
# COMPACT_ATOMS: atom_id res chain seq x y z
N ARG A 1 -3.45 -27.16 16.68
CA ARG A 1 -3.75 -25.73 16.92
C ARG A 1 -2.44 -24.98 16.73
N SER A 2 -2.19 -24.47 15.53
CA SER A 2 -1.12 -23.52 15.32
C SER A 2 -1.54 -22.23 16.01
N THR A 3 -0.94 -21.92 17.13
CA THR A 3 -0.96 -20.57 17.69
C THR A 3 -0.14 -19.72 16.75
N LEU A 4 -0.81 -19.18 15.76
CA LEU A 4 -0.29 -18.17 14.88
C LEU A 4 0.20 -16.99 15.72
N PHE A 5 1.44 -16.63 15.52
CA PHE A 5 2.12 -15.55 16.20
C PHE A 5 1.31 -14.25 16.07
N PRO A 6 1.01 -13.56 17.18
CA PRO A 6 0.42 -12.24 17.06
C PRO A 6 1.39 -11.33 16.30
N TYR A 7 0.87 -10.58 15.34
CA TYR A 7 1.57 -9.65 14.42
C TYR A 7 2.45 -8.58 15.10
N THR A 8 2.70 -8.67 16.39
CA THR A 8 3.17 -7.53 17.17
C THR A 8 4.53 -7.67 17.81
N THR A 9 5.19 -8.82 17.75
CA THR A 9 6.41 -8.91 18.56
C THR A 9 7.38 -9.93 18.01
N LEU A 10 8.64 -9.50 17.84
CA LEU A 10 9.83 -10.34 17.80
C LEU A 10 9.62 -11.67 17.07
N PHE A 11 10.11 -11.78 15.88
CA PHE A 11 10.20 -13.06 15.16
C PHE A 11 11.06 -14.04 15.97
N ARG A 12 10.45 -14.66 16.96
CA ARG A 12 11.04 -15.71 17.78
C ARG A 12 10.34 -17.02 17.47
N SER A 13 11.09 -18.07 17.25
CA SER A 13 10.51 -19.40 17.32
C SER A 13 10.03 -19.65 18.75
N GLY A 14 8.80 -20.13 18.92
CA GLY A 14 8.03 -20.08 20.17
C GLY A 14 8.71 -20.58 21.46
N SER A 15 9.74 -21.44 21.42
CA SER A 15 10.39 -22.01 22.60
C SER A 15 11.85 -21.58 22.78
N ALA A 16 12.51 -21.12 21.72
CA ALA A 16 13.94 -20.77 21.76
C ALA A 16 14.15 -19.25 21.70
N ARG A 17 14.46 -18.63 22.83
CA ARG A 17 14.60 -17.17 22.97
C ARG A 17 15.69 -16.52 22.11
N HIS A 18 16.61 -17.31 21.59
CA HIS A 18 17.77 -16.87 20.81
C HIS A 18 17.64 -17.18 19.31
N VAL A 19 16.49 -17.75 18.87
CA VAL A 19 16.22 -18.05 17.47
C VAL A 19 15.23 -17.02 16.92
N PHE A 20 15.57 -16.42 15.79
CA PHE A 20 14.76 -15.45 15.11
C PHE A 20 14.40 -15.98 13.73
N ALA A 21 13.20 -15.64 13.25
CA ALA A 21 12.74 -15.99 11.92
C ALA A 21 12.19 -14.74 11.22
N ALA A 22 12.41 -14.63 9.91
CA ALA A 22 11.89 -13.56 9.07
C ALA A 22 11.58 -14.10 7.67
N GLY A 23 10.68 -13.44 6.96
CA GLY A 23 10.32 -13.81 5.61
C GLY A 23 9.17 -14.81 5.52
N SER A 24 9.06 -15.50 4.37
CA SER A 24 7.95 -16.40 4.07
C SER A 24 7.83 -17.61 5.00
N VAL A 25 8.87 -17.93 5.75
CA VAL A 25 8.81 -18.95 6.81
C VAL A 25 7.91 -18.52 7.99
N VAL A 26 7.70 -17.21 8.15
CA VAL A 26 6.85 -16.63 9.20
C VAL A 26 5.45 -16.39 8.70
N ASP A 27 5.32 -15.87 7.49
CA ASP A 27 4.05 -15.55 6.85
C ASP A 27 4.20 -15.75 5.32
N THR A 28 3.49 -16.72 4.77
CA THR A 28 3.54 -17.05 3.34
C THR A 28 2.83 -16.05 2.44
N THR A 29 2.09 -15.10 3.01
CA THR A 29 1.30 -14.10 2.27
C THR A 29 2.04 -12.77 2.06
N ILE A 30 3.27 -12.65 2.59
CA ILE A 30 4.06 -11.41 2.50
C ILE A 30 4.83 -11.31 1.19
N GLN A 31 5.06 -10.06 0.77
CA GLN A 31 5.85 -9.76 -0.43
C GLN A 31 7.31 -9.43 -0.07
N THR A 32 8.17 -9.37 -1.09
CA THR A 32 9.62 -9.17 -0.90
C THR A 32 9.96 -7.92 -0.10
N HIS A 33 9.25 -6.81 -0.30
CA HIS A 33 9.48 -5.58 0.46
C HIS A 33 9.17 -5.73 1.95
N ASP A 34 8.16 -6.53 2.32
CA ASP A 34 7.85 -6.86 3.72
C ASP A 34 8.96 -7.74 4.32
N ILE A 35 9.46 -8.72 3.53
CA ILE A 35 10.57 -9.59 3.92
C ILE A 35 11.83 -8.77 4.23
N LEU A 36 12.13 -7.77 3.38
CA LEU A 36 13.26 -6.88 3.61
C LEU A 36 13.11 -6.05 4.88
N ALA A 37 11.90 -5.56 5.16
CA ALA A 37 11.61 -4.83 6.40
C ALA A 37 11.78 -5.74 7.64
N GLN A 38 11.25 -6.96 7.59
CA GLN A 38 11.40 -7.95 8.65
C GLN A 38 12.85 -8.34 8.88
N SER A 39 13.62 -8.54 7.82
CA SER A 39 15.05 -8.92 7.91
C SER A 39 15.89 -7.85 8.60
N ARG A 40 15.63 -6.56 8.33
CA ARG A 40 16.30 -5.46 9.03
C ARG A 40 16.01 -5.47 10.53
N VAL A 41 14.74 -5.71 10.91
CA VAL A 41 14.34 -5.79 12.32
C VAL A 41 14.98 -7.03 12.98
N CYS A 42 15.00 -8.15 12.28
CA CYS A 42 15.64 -9.38 12.76
C CYS A 42 17.13 -9.15 13.03
N ALA A 43 17.87 -8.56 12.09
CA ALA A 43 19.27 -8.23 12.24
C ALA A 43 19.53 -7.26 13.41
N HIS A 44 18.69 -6.22 13.55
CA HIS A 44 18.78 -5.30 14.67
C HIS A 44 18.61 -6.03 16.02
N ASN A 45 17.58 -6.86 16.13
CA ASN A 45 17.26 -7.56 17.37
C ASN A 45 18.29 -8.64 17.77
N LEU A 46 19.03 -9.15 16.79
CA LEU A 46 20.16 -10.05 17.05
C LEU A 46 21.37 -9.31 17.66
N LEU A 47 21.61 -8.07 17.24
CA LEU A 47 22.80 -7.32 17.59
C LEU A 47 22.61 -6.37 18.78
N HIS A 48 21.36 -6.02 19.10
CA HIS A 48 21.05 -5.00 20.10
C HIS A 48 20.14 -5.54 21.20
N LYS A 49 20.31 -5.02 22.42
CA LYS A 49 19.43 -5.36 23.56
C LYS A 49 18.02 -4.78 23.41
N ASN A 50 17.88 -3.66 22.68
CA ASN A 50 16.60 -3.01 22.44
C ASN A 50 15.88 -3.75 21.29
N SER A 51 14.70 -4.27 21.57
CA SER A 51 13.90 -4.94 20.54
C SER A 51 13.11 -3.92 19.70
N MET A 52 13.22 -4.07 18.38
CA MET A 52 12.38 -3.39 17.40
C MET A 52 11.21 -4.27 16.98
N LYS A 53 10.12 -3.66 16.52
CA LYS A 53 8.99 -4.34 15.87
C LYS A 53 9.04 -4.03 14.37
N ALA A 54 8.74 -5.04 13.54
CA ALA A 54 8.53 -4.81 12.13
C ALA A 54 7.17 -4.14 11.92
N ASP A 55 7.19 -2.91 11.43
CA ASP A 55 6.00 -2.19 11.02
C ASP A 55 5.90 -2.29 9.48
N ILE A 56 5.09 -3.23 9.02
CA ILE A 56 4.82 -3.49 7.60
C ILE A 56 3.46 -2.92 7.15
N GLN A 57 2.85 -2.07 7.98
CA GLN A 57 1.59 -1.43 7.62
C GLN A 57 1.81 -0.03 7.00
N PRO A 58 0.97 0.37 6.05
CA PRO A 58 -0.03 -0.46 5.37
C PRO A 58 0.64 -1.47 4.43
N ARG A 59 0.05 -2.67 4.32
CA ARG A 59 0.57 -3.71 3.40
C ARG A 59 0.34 -3.29 1.96
N LEU A 60 1.41 -3.40 1.18
CA LEU A 60 1.41 -3.23 -0.26
C LEU A 60 1.29 -4.60 -0.93
N LEU A 61 0.43 -4.70 -1.93
CA LEU A 61 0.32 -5.86 -2.82
C LEU A 61 0.59 -5.39 -4.24
N VAL A 62 1.53 -6.01 -4.93
CA VAL A 62 1.87 -5.67 -6.31
C VAL A 62 1.97 -6.92 -7.15
N ALA A 63 1.36 -6.89 -8.32
CA ALA A 63 1.52 -7.88 -9.38
C ALA A 63 2.07 -7.19 -10.63
N PHE A 64 3.24 -7.65 -11.09
CA PHE A 64 3.94 -7.10 -12.25
C PHE A 64 3.39 -7.69 -13.55
N THR A 65 2.09 -7.52 -13.75
CA THR A 65 1.39 -7.82 -15.00
C THR A 65 1.52 -6.65 -15.99
N GLN A 66 0.84 -6.72 -17.15
CA GLN A 66 0.77 -5.59 -18.07
C GLN A 66 -0.69 -5.33 -18.46
N PRO A 67 -1.30 -4.25 -17.95
CA PRO A 67 -0.75 -3.27 -16.98
C PRO A 67 -0.49 -3.89 -15.60
N GLU A 68 0.37 -3.25 -14.79
CA GLU A 68 0.62 -3.64 -13.40
C GLU A 68 -0.61 -3.43 -12.53
N ILE A 69 -0.73 -4.23 -11.47
CA ILE A 69 -1.79 -4.12 -10.47
C ILE A 69 -1.14 -3.88 -9.12
N ALA A 70 -1.58 -2.85 -8.42
CA ALA A 70 -1.12 -2.53 -7.08
C ALA A 70 -2.29 -2.20 -6.16
N GLN A 71 -2.17 -2.59 -4.89
CA GLN A 71 -3.16 -2.33 -3.85
C GLN A 71 -2.48 -2.01 -2.52
N VAL A 72 -3.08 -1.14 -1.74
CA VAL A 72 -2.65 -0.81 -0.38
C VAL A 72 -3.86 -0.54 0.53
N GLY A 73 -3.77 -0.97 1.78
CA GLY A 73 -4.82 -0.76 2.76
C GLY A 73 -6.09 -1.55 2.47
N VAL A 74 -7.24 -0.92 2.66
CA VAL A 74 -8.57 -1.54 2.46
C VAL A 74 -8.83 -1.74 0.97
N GLY A 75 -9.30 -2.92 0.60
CA GLY A 75 -9.55 -3.30 -0.79
C GLY A 75 -11.02 -3.34 -1.17
N GLU A 76 -11.35 -4.23 -2.10
CA GLU A 76 -12.69 -4.36 -2.70
C GLU A 76 -13.74 -4.81 -1.68
N GLU A 77 -13.34 -5.55 -0.66
CA GLU A 77 -14.19 -5.99 0.45
C GLU A 77 -14.84 -4.82 1.21
N ALA A 78 -14.27 -3.62 1.06
CA ALA A 78 -14.83 -2.41 1.64
C ALA A 78 -16.02 -1.83 0.84
N SER A 79 -16.24 -2.27 -0.39
CA SER A 79 -17.28 -1.71 -1.28
C SER A 79 -18.71 -1.85 -0.72
N GLU A 80 -18.93 -2.84 0.14
CA GLU A 80 -20.23 -3.06 0.80
C GLU A 80 -20.44 -2.16 2.04
N ARG A 81 -19.41 -1.47 2.50
CA ARG A 81 -19.51 -0.62 3.68
C ARG A 81 -20.08 0.75 3.32
N GLN A 82 -21.24 1.07 3.88
CA GLN A 82 -21.94 2.35 3.67
C GLN A 82 -21.25 3.56 4.32
N ASP A 83 -20.22 3.35 5.12
CA ASP A 83 -19.49 4.40 5.83
C ASP A 83 -18.23 4.87 5.08
N LEU A 84 -18.00 4.38 3.86
CA LEU A 84 -16.85 4.71 3.05
C LEU A 84 -17.21 5.53 1.82
N ARG A 85 -16.25 6.33 1.36
CA ARG A 85 -16.33 7.05 0.10
C ARG A 85 -15.31 6.47 -0.87
N ILE A 86 -15.72 6.22 -2.09
CA ILE A 86 -14.88 5.60 -3.12
C ILE A 86 -14.86 6.51 -4.34
N SER A 87 -13.67 6.80 -4.84
CA SER A 87 -13.47 7.47 -6.11
C SER A 87 -12.71 6.59 -7.09
N ILE A 88 -13.01 6.73 -8.36
CA ILE A 88 -12.33 6.05 -9.45
C ILE A 88 -12.00 7.06 -10.55
N ALA A 89 -10.73 7.13 -10.92
CA ALA A 89 -10.24 7.88 -12.05
C ALA A 89 -9.69 6.93 -13.12
N PRO A 90 -10.37 6.77 -14.27
CA PRO A 90 -9.81 6.02 -15.38
C PRO A 90 -8.58 6.74 -15.95
N LEU A 91 -7.58 6.01 -16.42
CA LEU A 91 -6.34 6.57 -16.96
C LEU A 91 -6.56 7.49 -18.15
N THR A 92 -7.65 7.31 -18.89
CA THR A 92 -8.03 8.17 -20.02
C THR A 92 -8.15 9.66 -19.66
N LEU A 93 -8.28 9.98 -18.38
CA LEU A 93 -8.32 11.36 -17.87
C LEU A 93 -6.93 12.01 -17.79
N THR A 94 -5.85 11.27 -17.95
CA THR A 94 -4.49 11.78 -17.85
C THR A 94 -3.90 12.11 -19.23
N ALA A 95 -3.08 13.15 -19.30
CA ALA A 95 -2.35 13.47 -20.51
C ALA A 95 -1.39 12.34 -20.90
N ARG A 96 -0.76 11.71 -19.91
CA ARG A 96 0.19 10.61 -20.14
C ARG A 96 -0.42 9.45 -20.89
N SER A 97 -1.60 8.96 -20.48
CA SER A 97 -2.26 7.85 -21.15
C SER A 97 -2.61 8.12 -22.61
N ASN A 98 -2.98 9.36 -22.90
CA ASN A 98 -3.31 9.79 -24.26
C ASN A 98 -2.07 9.93 -25.14
N ILE A 99 -0.95 10.43 -24.59
CA ILE A 99 0.33 10.56 -25.33
C ILE A 99 0.93 9.20 -25.67
N THR A 100 0.83 8.23 -24.74
CA THR A 100 1.44 6.90 -24.90
C THR A 100 0.49 5.86 -25.47
N ASP A 101 -0.77 6.23 -25.71
CA ASP A 101 -1.88 5.34 -26.11
C ASP A 101 -2.11 4.13 -25.18
N GLN A 102 -1.71 4.27 -23.90
CA GLN A 102 -1.90 3.28 -22.85
C GLN A 102 -3.08 3.68 -21.96
N ARG A 103 -4.30 3.44 -22.44
CA ARG A 103 -5.54 3.97 -21.86
C ARG A 103 -6.24 3.02 -20.90
N THR A 104 -5.79 1.76 -20.85
CA THR A 104 -6.39 0.73 -19.99
C THR A 104 -5.91 0.87 -18.57
N GLY A 105 -6.83 1.07 -17.64
CA GLY A 105 -6.56 1.10 -16.22
C GLY A 105 -7.27 2.22 -15.48
N PHE A 106 -7.03 2.27 -14.18
CA PHE A 106 -7.65 3.23 -13.28
C PHE A 106 -6.84 3.40 -11.99
N VAL A 107 -7.13 4.48 -11.28
CA VAL A 107 -6.77 4.67 -9.87
C VAL A 107 -8.07 4.72 -9.07
N LYS A 108 -8.20 3.87 -8.04
CA LYS A 108 -9.27 3.88 -7.06
C LYS A 108 -8.72 4.30 -5.70
N ILE A 109 -9.39 5.24 -5.04
CA ILE A 109 -9.07 5.70 -3.68
C ILE A 109 -10.30 5.49 -2.81
N ILE A 110 -10.08 4.99 -1.59
CA ILE A 110 -11.10 4.75 -0.58
C ILE A 110 -10.78 5.62 0.64
N THR A 111 -11.76 6.40 1.09
CA THR A 111 -11.66 7.19 2.31
C THR A 111 -12.75 6.84 3.31
N ASP A 112 -12.51 7.15 4.56
CA ASP A 112 -13.54 7.16 5.60
C ASP A 112 -14.43 8.42 5.51
N LYS A 113 -15.41 8.55 6.41
CA LYS A 113 -16.31 9.71 6.49
C LYS A 113 -15.60 11.04 6.76
N LYS A 114 -14.38 10.99 7.29
CA LYS A 114 -13.55 12.16 7.60
C LYS A 114 -12.59 12.52 6.48
N ASP A 115 -12.78 11.92 5.29
CA ASP A 115 -11.90 12.05 4.14
C ASP A 115 -10.49 11.46 4.33
N THR A 116 -10.25 10.67 5.40
CA THR A 116 -8.96 10.01 5.60
C THR A 116 -8.80 8.87 4.60
N ILE A 117 -7.68 8.85 3.89
CA ILE A 117 -7.36 7.78 2.93
C ILE A 117 -7.05 6.50 3.72
N ILE A 118 -7.79 5.42 3.44
CA ILE A 118 -7.65 4.13 4.11
C ILE A 118 -7.36 2.97 3.16
N GLY A 119 -7.52 3.19 1.87
CA GLY A 119 -7.24 2.18 0.86
C GLY A 119 -7.10 2.75 -0.54
N ALA A 120 -6.38 2.03 -1.39
CA ALA A 120 -6.26 2.35 -2.80
C ALA A 120 -5.95 1.12 -3.64
N SER A 121 -6.41 1.13 -4.88
CA SER A 121 -6.08 0.13 -5.91
C SER A 121 -5.75 0.83 -7.22
N ILE A 122 -4.70 0.39 -7.87
CA ILE A 122 -4.21 0.95 -9.15
C ILE A 122 -4.05 -0.18 -10.15
N VAL A 123 -4.57 0.04 -11.35
CA VAL A 123 -4.24 -0.73 -12.55
C VAL A 123 -3.66 0.27 -13.55
N ALA A 124 -2.36 0.22 -13.78
CA ALA A 124 -1.64 1.17 -14.64
C ALA A 124 -0.28 0.62 -15.09
N PRO A 125 0.35 1.18 -16.12
CA PRO A 125 1.67 0.75 -16.58
C PRO A 125 2.78 0.83 -15.50
N ASN A 126 2.68 1.76 -14.57
CA ASN A 126 3.63 1.96 -13.46
C ASN A 126 2.92 1.98 -12.10
N ALA A 127 1.99 1.05 -11.88
CA ALA A 127 1.21 1.01 -10.65
C ALA A 127 2.10 0.77 -9.41
N SER A 128 3.19 0.00 -9.56
CA SER A 128 4.16 -0.28 -8.49
C SER A 128 4.86 0.97 -7.97
N ASP A 129 5.15 1.94 -8.85
CA ASP A 129 5.75 3.22 -8.46
C ASP A 129 4.70 4.15 -7.85
N MET A 130 3.51 4.20 -8.44
CA MET A 130 2.43 5.11 -8.02
C MET A 130 1.86 4.76 -6.65
N ILE A 131 1.78 3.47 -6.28
CA ILE A 131 1.15 3.02 -5.04
C ILE A 131 1.90 3.48 -3.80
N ALA A 132 3.20 3.80 -3.91
CA ALA A 132 4.04 4.19 -2.79
C ALA A 132 3.57 5.50 -2.13
N GLU A 133 3.10 6.49 -2.90
CA GLU A 133 2.55 7.74 -2.34
C GLU A 133 1.24 7.50 -1.57
N LEU A 134 0.40 6.58 -2.04
CA LEU A 134 -0.84 6.22 -1.35
C LEU A 134 -0.56 5.43 -0.07
N ALA A 135 0.47 4.58 -0.07
CA ALA A 135 0.94 3.92 1.16
C ALA A 135 1.42 4.94 2.19
N LEU A 136 2.15 5.96 1.74
CA LEU A 136 2.59 7.06 2.60
C LEU A 136 1.38 7.87 3.12
N ALA A 137 0.42 8.18 2.25
CA ALA A 137 -0.80 8.87 2.62
C ALA A 137 -1.61 8.12 3.70
N ILE A 138 -1.78 6.81 3.55
CA ILE A 138 -2.47 5.96 4.54
C ILE A 138 -1.68 5.93 5.85
N ARG A 139 -0.35 5.73 5.79
CA ARG A 139 0.51 5.66 6.97
C ARG A 139 0.43 6.92 7.83
N TYR A 140 0.37 8.08 7.20
CA TYR A 140 0.30 9.38 7.87
C TYR A 140 -1.13 9.93 7.97
N LYS A 141 -2.15 9.11 7.64
CA LYS A 141 -3.57 9.48 7.75
C LYS A 141 -3.91 10.77 6.99
N LEU A 142 -3.34 10.94 5.82
CA LEU A 142 -3.65 12.07 4.96
C LEU A 142 -5.08 11.95 4.42
N THR A 143 -5.66 13.11 4.12
CA THR A 143 -6.98 13.21 3.51
C THR A 143 -6.91 13.24 2.00
N GLY A 144 -8.03 12.89 1.33
CA GLY A 144 -8.16 13.03 -0.11
C GLY A 144 -7.92 14.48 -0.56
N LYS A 145 -8.40 15.45 0.22
CA LYS A 145 -8.15 16.88 -0.04
C LYS A 145 -6.66 17.22 -0.04
N GLN A 146 -5.89 16.79 0.99
CA GLN A 146 -4.46 17.05 1.06
C GLN A 146 -3.70 16.44 -0.12
N LEU A 147 -4.09 15.22 -0.53
CA LEU A 147 -3.50 14.56 -1.69
C LEU A 147 -3.80 15.30 -2.99
N MET A 148 -5.05 15.76 -3.17
CA MET A 148 -5.44 16.56 -4.35
C MET A 148 -4.68 17.90 -4.43
N GLU A 149 -4.48 18.57 -3.28
CA GLU A 149 -3.76 19.85 -3.19
C GLU A 149 -2.25 19.69 -3.40
N THR A 150 -1.72 18.46 -3.28
CA THR A 150 -0.30 18.19 -3.55
C THR A 150 -0.02 18.29 -5.06
N PRO A 151 0.95 19.10 -5.51
CA PRO A 151 1.30 19.17 -6.91
C PRO A 151 1.85 17.84 -7.43
N HIS A 152 1.32 17.37 -8.55
CA HIS A 152 1.82 16.22 -9.28
C HIS A 152 2.43 16.66 -10.61
N CYS A 153 3.49 15.99 -11.04
CA CYS A 153 4.14 16.30 -12.30
C CYS A 153 3.16 16.14 -13.48
N PHE A 154 3.02 17.16 -14.28
CA PHE A 154 2.23 17.08 -15.51
C PHE A 154 2.85 16.07 -16.48
N THR A 155 1.98 15.31 -17.16
CA THR A 155 2.32 14.15 -18.00
C THR A 155 2.95 12.95 -17.29
N SER A 156 2.84 12.85 -15.95
CA SER A 156 3.19 11.64 -15.23
C SER A 156 1.97 10.70 -15.06
N TRP A 157 2.22 9.45 -14.72
CA TRP A 157 1.15 8.53 -14.35
C TRP A 157 0.50 8.89 -13.01
N SER A 158 1.26 9.47 -12.07
CA SER A 158 0.77 9.91 -10.75
C SER A 158 -0.30 11.01 -10.85
N GLU A 159 -0.43 11.71 -11.97
CA GLU A 159 -1.53 12.65 -12.19
C GLU A 159 -2.91 11.98 -11.98
N ALA A 160 -3.03 10.68 -12.32
CA ALA A 160 -4.25 9.92 -12.09
C ALA A 160 -4.61 9.82 -10.60
N VAL A 161 -3.62 9.79 -9.71
CA VAL A 161 -3.82 9.77 -8.26
C VAL A 161 -4.45 11.07 -7.79
N ARG A 162 -3.91 12.21 -8.24
CA ARG A 162 -4.46 13.53 -7.94
C ARG A 162 -5.90 13.69 -8.47
N ILE A 163 -6.17 13.19 -9.69
CA ILE A 163 -7.51 13.24 -10.28
C ILE A 163 -8.48 12.38 -9.48
N ALA A 164 -8.06 11.18 -9.04
CA ALA A 164 -8.89 10.32 -8.21
C ALA A 164 -9.19 10.99 -6.84
N ALA A 165 -8.19 11.61 -6.21
CA ALA A 165 -8.39 12.35 -4.97
C ALA A 165 -9.36 13.53 -5.14
N GLY A 166 -9.28 14.26 -6.25
CA GLY A 166 -10.19 15.38 -6.56
C GLY A 166 -11.65 14.97 -6.76
N LYS A 167 -11.93 13.72 -7.12
CA LYS A 167 -13.29 13.21 -7.25
C LYS A 167 -13.96 12.83 -5.92
N LEU A 168 -13.23 12.89 -4.81
CA LEU A 168 -13.77 12.67 -3.46
C LEU A 168 -14.44 13.94 -2.90
N LEU A 169 -14.11 15.11 -3.44
CA LEU A 169 -14.66 16.41 -3.04
C LEU A 169 -15.98 16.68 -3.75
#